data_d32bbb1e573f13a7e06d9b431d43411d
#
_entry.id   d32bbb1e573f13a7e06d9b431d43411d
#
_cell.length_a   1.000
_cell.length_b   1.000
_cell.length_c   1.000
_cell.angle_alpha   90.00
_cell.angle_beta   90.00
_cell.angle_gamma   90.00
#
_symmetry.space_group_name_H-M   'P 1'
#
loop_
_entity.id
_entity.type
_entity.pdbx_description
1 polymer ?
#
loop_
_entity_poly.entity_id
_entity_poly.type
_entity_poly.pdbx_seq_one_letter_code
_entity_poly.pdbx_strand_id
1 'polypeptide(L)'
;AISLTSKQSARIRELDGFRVLLVFIVSWYHIWQQSWLWQSVTLGGEKIDFDFFTRSSYLFVDGMILLSGFLLFLPYARQRQEGTLAPGPGRFYLNRLKRIVPSYLAAVLLTLTCIALPQNLVLDRRAMVKDVAAPLTFTQVFWPETYIHTPLNVALWTIAVEMQYYALFPWLAR
;
A
#
# COMPACT_ATOMS: atom_id res chain seq x y z
N ALA A 1 -14.69 -12.31 42.06
CA ALA A 1 -14.96 -11.86 40.69
C ALA A 1 -13.74 -11.09 40.19
N ILE A 2 -12.83 -11.77 39.49
CA ILE A 2 -11.65 -11.15 38.88
C ILE A 2 -12.08 -10.70 37.52
N SER A 3 -12.18 -9.38 37.35
CA SER A 3 -12.40 -8.69 36.07
C SER A 3 -11.29 -9.07 35.10
N LEU A 4 -11.64 -9.84 34.07
CA LEU A 4 -10.82 -10.03 32.88
C LEU A 4 -10.86 -8.73 32.07
N THR A 5 -10.07 -7.76 32.46
CA THR A 5 -9.79 -6.58 31.61
C THR A 5 -9.20 -7.09 30.31
N SER A 6 -9.95 -6.91 29.22
CA SER A 6 -9.53 -7.22 27.86
C SER A 6 -8.16 -6.59 27.62
N LYS A 7 -7.13 -7.42 27.36
CA LYS A 7 -5.85 -6.97 26.80
C LYS A 7 -6.14 -6.36 25.41
N GLN A 8 -6.55 -5.12 25.38
CA GLN A 8 -6.48 -4.31 24.17
C GLN A 8 -5.01 -4.31 23.78
N SER A 9 -4.68 -4.87 22.62
CA SER A 9 -3.35 -4.72 22.03
C SER A 9 -3.09 -3.22 22.01
N ALA A 10 -2.09 -2.75 22.76
CA ALA A 10 -1.80 -1.33 22.90
C ALA A 10 -1.52 -0.75 21.51
N ARG A 11 -2.54 -0.13 20.94
CA ARG A 11 -2.46 0.58 19.65
C ARG A 11 -1.55 1.78 19.88
N ILE A 12 -0.46 1.84 19.14
CA ILE A 12 0.48 2.95 19.22
C ILE A 12 -0.07 4.06 18.34
N ARG A 13 -0.75 5.04 18.97
CA ARG A 13 -1.45 6.13 18.27
C ARG A 13 -0.52 6.98 17.42
N GLU A 14 0.71 7.14 17.85
CA GLU A 14 1.77 7.88 17.16
C GLU A 14 2.08 7.26 15.79
N LEU A 15 2.11 5.93 15.70
CA LEU A 15 2.34 5.23 14.44
C LEU A 15 1.13 5.33 13.49
N ASP A 16 -0.08 5.45 14.01
CA ASP A 16 -1.25 5.72 13.17
C ASP A 16 -1.17 7.14 12.58
N GLY A 17 -0.77 8.14 13.36
CA GLY A 17 -0.53 9.50 12.89
C GLY A 17 0.57 9.57 11.82
N PHE A 18 1.67 8.88 12.07
CA PHE A 18 2.76 8.78 11.10
C PHE A 18 2.32 8.12 9.78
N ARG A 19 1.51 7.06 9.85
CA ARG A 19 0.93 6.42 8.66
C ARG A 19 0.06 7.38 7.85
N VAL A 20 -0.78 8.18 8.51
CA VAL A 20 -1.62 9.19 7.83
C VAL A 20 -0.76 10.21 7.11
N LEU A 21 0.31 10.68 7.74
CA LEU A 21 1.26 11.59 7.12
C LEU A 21 1.92 10.99 5.87
N LEU A 22 2.40 9.75 5.96
CA LEU A 22 3.00 9.04 4.82
C LEU A 22 2.00 8.89 3.67
N VAL A 23 0.76 8.48 3.96
CA VAL A 23 -0.31 8.37 2.95
C VAL A 23 -0.57 9.69 2.28
N PHE A 24 -0.64 10.79 3.04
CA PHE A 24 -0.86 12.12 2.50
C PHE A 24 0.27 12.54 1.54
N ILE A 25 1.53 12.37 1.94
CA ILE A 25 2.70 12.73 1.11
C ILE A 25 2.73 11.90 -0.19
N VAL A 26 2.48 10.59 -0.10
CA VAL A 26 2.45 9.72 -1.29
C VAL A 26 1.27 10.05 -2.21
N SER A 27 0.10 10.39 -1.64
CA SER A 27 -1.04 10.85 -2.43
C SER A 27 -0.74 12.16 -3.16
N TRP A 28 -0.07 13.10 -2.50
CA TRP A 28 0.42 14.33 -3.12
C TRP A 28 1.37 14.06 -4.29
N TYR A 29 2.32 13.14 -4.12
CA TYR A 29 3.21 12.69 -5.20
C TYR A 29 2.43 12.17 -6.40
N HIS A 30 1.41 11.33 -6.20
CA HIS A 30 0.61 10.80 -7.31
C HIS A 30 -0.21 11.85 -8.02
N ILE A 31 -0.74 12.87 -7.30
CA ILE A 31 -1.42 14.02 -7.91
C ILE A 31 -0.43 14.82 -8.76
N TRP A 32 0.75 15.08 -8.23
CA TRP A 32 1.81 15.78 -8.96
C TRP A 32 2.23 14.98 -10.21
N GLN A 33 2.41 13.68 -10.10
CA GLN A 33 2.79 12.80 -11.22
C GLN A 33 1.81 12.85 -12.39
N GLN A 34 0.53 13.11 -12.13
CA GLN A 34 -0.48 13.26 -13.19
C GLN A 34 -0.45 14.65 -13.83
N SER A 35 -0.08 15.69 -13.09
CA SER A 35 -0.12 17.07 -13.55
C SER A 35 1.21 17.58 -14.09
N TRP A 36 2.34 17.07 -13.60
CA TRP A 36 3.71 17.54 -13.85
C TRP A 36 3.88 19.05 -13.62
N LEU A 37 3.02 19.66 -12.80
CA LEU A 37 3.05 21.07 -12.48
C LEU A 37 4.24 21.40 -11.58
N TRP A 38 4.99 22.43 -11.95
CA TRP A 38 6.07 22.98 -11.13
C TRP A 38 5.48 23.62 -9.88
N GLN A 39 5.95 23.17 -8.71
CA GLN A 39 5.42 23.62 -7.43
C GLN A 39 6.35 24.62 -6.77
N SER A 40 5.92 25.88 -6.74
CA SER A 40 6.62 26.94 -6.04
C SER A 40 5.62 27.89 -5.37
N VAL A 41 6.04 28.49 -4.25
CA VAL A 41 5.26 29.51 -3.53
C VAL A 41 6.14 30.75 -3.36
N THR A 42 5.55 31.93 -3.60
CA THR A 42 6.24 33.20 -3.35
C THR A 42 5.84 33.74 -1.97
N LEU A 43 6.82 33.83 -1.08
CA LEU A 43 6.66 34.35 0.28
C LEU A 43 7.60 35.54 0.48
N GLY A 44 7.07 36.72 0.82
CA GLY A 44 7.87 37.90 1.07
C GLY A 44 8.71 38.38 -0.12
N GLY A 45 8.32 38.05 -1.37
CA GLY A 45 9.07 38.36 -2.58
C GLY A 45 10.09 37.30 -3.01
N GLU A 46 10.38 36.30 -2.15
CA GLU A 46 11.26 35.19 -2.47
C GLU A 46 10.45 33.98 -2.98
N LYS A 47 10.95 33.36 -4.06
CA LYS A 47 10.35 32.15 -4.63
C LYS A 47 10.93 30.91 -3.95
N ILE A 48 10.08 30.21 -3.18
CA ILE A 48 10.41 28.93 -2.56
C ILE A 48 9.96 27.82 -3.47
N ASP A 49 10.88 26.95 -3.85
CA ASP A 49 10.64 25.83 -4.75
C ASP A 49 10.44 24.53 -3.96
N PHE A 50 9.26 23.94 -4.08
CA PHE A 50 8.90 22.67 -3.47
C PHE A 50 8.96 21.47 -4.44
N ASP A 51 9.31 21.71 -5.69
CA ASP A 51 9.30 20.69 -6.74
C ASP A 51 10.24 19.51 -6.38
N PHE A 52 11.41 19.81 -5.80
CA PHE A 52 12.33 18.79 -5.32
C PHE A 52 11.70 17.87 -4.27
N PHE A 53 11.01 18.45 -3.26
CA PHE A 53 10.34 17.67 -2.22
C PHE A 53 9.24 16.78 -2.82
N THR A 54 8.41 17.34 -3.70
CA THR A 54 7.33 16.60 -4.33
C THR A 54 7.85 15.48 -5.21
N ARG A 55 8.88 15.74 -6.01
CA ARG A 55 9.54 14.70 -6.83
C ARG A 55 10.12 13.56 -6.01
N SER A 56 10.72 13.87 -4.87
CA SER A 56 11.34 12.87 -3.98
C SER A 56 10.33 12.14 -3.10
N SER A 57 9.06 12.54 -3.12
CA SER A 57 8.03 12.00 -2.21
C SER A 57 7.68 10.52 -2.48
N TYR A 58 8.09 9.95 -3.61
CA TYR A 58 8.00 8.51 -3.83
C TYR A 58 8.78 7.69 -2.80
N LEU A 59 9.86 8.24 -2.21
CA LEU A 59 10.65 7.57 -1.17
C LEU A 59 9.83 7.26 0.10
N PHE A 60 8.76 8.01 0.35
CA PHE A 60 7.87 7.76 1.47
C PHE A 60 7.06 6.45 1.34
N VAL A 61 6.99 5.87 0.14
CA VAL A 61 6.44 4.53 -0.09
C VAL A 61 7.25 3.48 0.67
N ASP A 62 8.59 3.58 0.66
CA ASP A 62 9.46 2.67 1.39
C ASP A 62 9.20 2.78 2.90
N GLY A 63 8.97 4.00 3.40
CA GLY A 63 8.55 4.24 4.78
C GLY A 63 7.22 3.57 5.12
N MET A 64 6.26 3.56 4.20
CA MET A 64 4.97 2.86 4.38
C MET A 64 5.16 1.33 4.46
N ILE A 65 5.99 0.77 3.59
CA ILE A 65 6.30 -0.67 3.57
C ILE A 65 7.03 -1.07 4.86
N LEU A 66 8.04 -0.28 5.27
CA LEU A 66 8.77 -0.50 6.51
C LEU A 66 7.85 -0.45 7.74
N LEU A 67 6.98 0.57 7.82
CA LEU A 67 6.02 0.70 8.90
C LEU A 67 5.03 -0.47 8.94
N SER A 68 4.57 -0.93 7.78
CA SER A 68 3.72 -2.11 7.67
C SER A 68 4.42 -3.36 8.18
N GLY A 69 5.67 -3.58 7.80
CA GLY A 69 6.51 -4.68 8.28
C GLY A 69 6.73 -4.63 9.80
N PHE A 70 7.05 -3.44 10.32
CA PHE A 70 7.23 -3.22 11.76
C PHE A 70 5.96 -3.56 12.56
N LEU A 71 4.81 -3.04 12.14
CA LEU A 71 3.53 -3.28 12.82
C LEU A 71 3.07 -4.74 12.72
N LEU A 72 3.48 -5.45 11.69
CA LEU A 72 3.27 -6.89 11.58
C LEU A 72 4.13 -7.68 12.56
N PHE A 73 5.39 -7.30 12.68
CA PHE A 73 6.35 -8.00 13.54
C PHE A 73 6.10 -7.75 15.03
N LEU A 74 5.63 -6.57 15.39
CA LEU A 74 5.44 -6.15 16.78
C LEU A 74 4.64 -7.14 17.66
N PRO A 75 3.49 -7.70 17.23
CA PRO A 75 2.79 -8.73 18.00
C PRO A 75 3.62 -10.00 18.22
N TYR A 76 4.38 -10.43 17.23
CA TYR A 76 5.25 -11.60 17.33
C TYR A 76 6.41 -11.37 18.30
N ALA A 77 7.04 -10.20 18.23
CA ALA A 77 8.09 -9.82 19.18
C ALA A 77 7.58 -9.79 20.64
N ARG A 78 6.40 -9.20 20.87
CA ARG A 78 5.77 -9.16 22.20
C ARG A 78 5.45 -10.57 22.73
N GLN A 79 4.86 -11.42 21.89
CA GLN A 79 4.53 -12.78 22.28
C GLN A 79 5.77 -13.61 22.64
N ARG A 80 6.87 -13.39 21.90
CA ARG A 80 8.15 -14.05 22.21
C ARG A 80 8.71 -13.61 23.57
N GLN A 81 8.56 -12.34 23.92
CA GLN A 81 8.97 -11.82 25.23
C GLN A 81 8.06 -12.30 26.36
N GLU A 82 6.76 -12.46 26.11
CA GLU A 82 5.76 -12.93 27.09
C GLU A 82 5.70 -14.48 27.20
N GLY A 83 6.44 -15.23 26.39
CA GLY A 83 6.41 -16.69 26.34
C GLY A 83 5.07 -17.26 25.85
N THR A 84 4.26 -16.48 25.14
CA THR A 84 2.97 -16.90 24.61
C THR A 84 3.11 -17.48 23.19
N LEU A 85 2.15 -18.34 22.78
CA LEU A 85 2.17 -18.90 21.43
C LEU A 85 1.73 -17.87 20.37
N ALA A 86 2.48 -17.81 19.26
CA ALA A 86 2.13 -16.98 18.12
C ALA A 86 0.81 -17.43 17.47
N PRO A 87 0.01 -16.50 16.90
CA PRO A 87 -1.18 -16.84 16.15
C PRO A 87 -0.85 -17.80 15.01
N GLY A 88 -1.69 -18.80 14.81
CA GLY A 88 -1.52 -19.72 13.68
C GLY A 88 -1.54 -18.97 12.34
N PRO A 89 -0.76 -19.44 11.34
CA PRO A 89 -0.61 -18.74 10.04
C PRO A 89 -1.94 -18.59 9.30
N GLY A 90 -2.86 -19.52 9.41
CA GLY A 90 -4.17 -19.44 8.76
C GLY A 90 -5.01 -18.26 9.23
N ARG A 91 -5.04 -17.98 10.53
CA ARG A 91 -5.75 -16.81 11.08
C ARG A 91 -5.09 -15.50 10.66
N PHE A 92 -3.76 -15.47 10.58
CA PHE A 92 -3.01 -14.33 10.07
C PHE A 92 -3.43 -13.99 8.63
N TYR A 93 -3.36 -14.98 7.71
CA TYR A 93 -3.73 -14.78 6.30
C TYR A 93 -5.18 -14.33 6.15
N LEU A 94 -6.11 -15.00 6.81
CA LEU A 94 -7.53 -14.66 6.71
C LEU A 94 -7.82 -13.21 7.12
N ASN A 95 -7.20 -12.74 8.20
CA ASN A 95 -7.37 -11.37 8.67
C ASN A 95 -6.79 -10.34 7.70
N ARG A 96 -5.67 -10.66 7.03
CA ARG A 96 -5.06 -9.78 6.02
C ARG A 96 -5.87 -9.73 4.74
N LEU A 97 -6.28 -10.88 4.23
CA LEU A 97 -7.14 -10.96 3.05
C LEU A 97 -8.44 -10.20 3.23
N LYS A 98 -9.15 -10.40 4.34
CA LYS A 98 -10.40 -9.67 4.63
C LYS A 98 -10.22 -8.17 4.71
N ARG A 99 -9.04 -7.69 5.10
CA ARG A 99 -8.75 -6.26 5.24
C ARG A 99 -8.37 -5.60 3.91
N ILE A 100 -7.60 -6.30 3.06
CA ILE A 100 -6.97 -5.71 1.88
C ILE A 100 -7.75 -6.00 0.60
N VAL A 101 -8.14 -7.26 0.40
CA VAL A 101 -8.72 -7.69 -0.87
C VAL A 101 -9.98 -6.91 -1.27
N PRO A 102 -10.94 -6.61 -0.37
CA PRO A 102 -12.14 -5.90 -0.79
C PRO A 102 -11.87 -4.49 -1.33
N SER A 103 -11.06 -3.70 -0.63
CA SER A 103 -10.71 -2.34 -1.06
C SER A 103 -9.83 -2.33 -2.31
N TYR A 104 -8.93 -3.30 -2.42
CA TYR A 104 -8.07 -3.47 -3.57
C TYR A 104 -8.89 -3.82 -4.83
N LEU A 105 -9.77 -4.82 -4.75
CA LEU A 105 -10.64 -5.18 -5.86
C LEU A 105 -11.58 -4.04 -6.26
N ALA A 106 -12.12 -3.30 -5.30
CA ALA A 106 -12.91 -2.12 -5.58
C ALA A 106 -12.10 -1.07 -6.36
N ALA A 107 -10.85 -0.81 -5.97
CA ALA A 107 -9.97 0.11 -6.68
C ALA A 107 -9.67 -0.36 -8.12
N VAL A 108 -9.36 -1.64 -8.31
CA VAL A 108 -9.14 -2.23 -9.66
C VAL A 108 -10.39 -2.09 -10.53
N LEU A 109 -11.57 -2.45 -10.00
CA LEU A 109 -12.82 -2.38 -10.72
C LEU A 109 -13.22 -0.93 -11.08
N LEU A 110 -13.07 0.00 -10.14
CA LEU A 110 -13.34 1.42 -10.37
C LEU A 110 -12.42 1.99 -11.45
N THR A 111 -11.13 1.69 -11.40
CA THR A 111 -10.19 2.16 -12.42
C THR A 111 -10.52 1.56 -13.78
N LEU A 112 -10.83 0.27 -13.83
CA LEU A 112 -11.20 -0.40 -15.08
C LEU A 112 -12.48 0.19 -15.68
N THR A 113 -13.54 0.33 -14.88
CA THR A 113 -14.87 0.73 -15.38
C THR A 113 -14.99 2.24 -15.60
N CYS A 114 -14.38 3.06 -14.76
CA CYS A 114 -14.53 4.51 -14.82
C CYS A 114 -13.44 5.22 -15.63
N ILE A 115 -12.28 4.57 -15.83
CA ILE A 115 -11.14 5.18 -16.52
C ILE A 115 -10.75 4.39 -17.75
N ALA A 116 -10.29 3.15 -17.59
CA ALA A 116 -9.68 2.40 -18.67
C ALA A 116 -10.64 2.08 -19.82
N LEU A 117 -11.85 1.62 -19.52
CA LEU A 117 -12.86 1.31 -20.55
C LEU A 117 -13.40 2.57 -21.25
N PRO A 118 -13.84 3.64 -20.55
CA PRO A 118 -14.36 4.84 -21.21
C PRO A 118 -13.33 5.57 -22.08
N GLN A 119 -12.07 5.51 -21.71
CA GLN A 119 -10.97 6.15 -22.45
C GLN A 119 -10.38 5.24 -23.54
N ASN A 120 -10.94 4.05 -23.76
CA ASN A 120 -10.42 3.06 -24.71
C ASN A 120 -8.93 2.74 -24.53
N LEU A 121 -8.44 2.76 -23.28
CA LEU A 121 -7.04 2.45 -22.98
C LEU A 121 -6.72 0.96 -23.13
N VAL A 122 -7.75 0.13 -23.23
CA VAL A 122 -7.66 -1.32 -23.35
C VAL A 122 -8.05 -1.71 -24.78
N LEU A 123 -7.11 -1.55 -25.71
CA LEU A 123 -7.36 -1.77 -27.14
C LEU A 123 -7.18 -3.24 -27.57
N ASP A 124 -6.29 -3.97 -26.92
CA ASP A 124 -6.05 -5.38 -27.24
C ASP A 124 -6.66 -6.30 -26.19
N ARG A 125 -7.49 -7.23 -26.65
CA ARG A 125 -8.16 -8.21 -25.79
C ARG A 125 -7.19 -9.12 -25.04
N ARG A 126 -6.03 -9.46 -25.61
CA ARG A 126 -5.02 -10.29 -24.95
C ARG A 126 -4.27 -9.49 -23.86
N ALA A 127 -3.93 -8.25 -24.16
CA ALA A 127 -3.34 -7.33 -23.19
C ALA A 127 -4.30 -7.08 -22.04
N MET A 128 -5.60 -6.87 -22.32
CA MET A 128 -6.63 -6.70 -21.30
C MET A 128 -6.71 -7.88 -20.32
N VAL A 129 -6.69 -9.12 -20.82
CA VAL A 129 -6.71 -10.30 -19.94
C VAL A 129 -5.49 -10.29 -18.99
N LYS A 130 -4.31 -9.97 -19.51
CA LYS A 130 -3.08 -9.88 -18.70
C LYS A 130 -3.15 -8.72 -17.71
N ASP A 131 -3.60 -7.55 -18.15
CA ASP A 131 -3.72 -6.33 -17.34
C ASP A 131 -4.73 -6.47 -16.19
N VAL A 132 -5.76 -7.30 -16.36
CA VAL A 132 -6.73 -7.59 -15.30
C VAL A 132 -6.30 -8.78 -14.45
N ALA A 133 -5.79 -9.86 -15.05
CA ALA A 133 -5.41 -11.07 -14.34
C ALA A 133 -4.20 -10.85 -13.40
N ALA A 134 -3.21 -10.07 -13.83
CA ALA A 134 -2.02 -9.81 -13.03
C ALA A 134 -2.34 -9.05 -11.72
N PRO A 135 -3.12 -7.96 -11.72
CA PRO A 135 -3.61 -7.36 -10.48
C PRO A 135 -4.44 -8.31 -9.62
N LEU A 136 -5.38 -9.06 -10.19
CA LEU A 136 -6.22 -10.00 -9.43
C LEU A 136 -5.41 -11.08 -8.69
N THR A 137 -4.24 -11.43 -9.21
CA THR A 137 -3.32 -12.39 -8.61
C THR A 137 -2.16 -11.75 -7.85
N PHE A 138 -2.12 -10.41 -7.71
CA PHE A 138 -1.03 -9.63 -7.09
C PHE A 138 0.34 -9.87 -7.73
N THR A 139 0.37 -10.21 -9.03
CA THR A 139 1.60 -10.55 -9.76
C THR A 139 2.03 -9.47 -10.77
N GLN A 140 1.32 -8.34 -10.82
CA GLN A 140 1.57 -7.25 -11.79
C GLN A 140 3.00 -6.71 -11.75
N VAL A 141 3.71 -6.84 -10.63
CA VAL A 141 5.09 -6.35 -10.47
C VAL A 141 6.13 -7.19 -11.20
N PHE A 142 5.77 -8.39 -11.67
CA PHE A 142 6.69 -9.28 -12.37
C PHE A 142 6.83 -8.99 -13.87
N TRP A 143 5.94 -8.15 -14.43
CA TRP A 143 5.97 -7.81 -15.85
C TRP A 143 5.91 -6.30 -16.06
N PRO A 144 6.86 -5.71 -16.82
CA PRO A 144 6.86 -4.25 -17.06
C PRO A 144 5.55 -3.74 -17.64
N GLU A 145 4.90 -4.51 -18.50
CA GLU A 145 3.65 -4.12 -19.17
C GLU A 145 2.50 -3.94 -18.16
N THR A 146 2.42 -4.79 -17.13
CA THR A 146 1.38 -4.74 -16.11
C THR A 146 1.75 -3.88 -14.91
N TYR A 147 2.99 -3.41 -14.82
CA TYR A 147 3.50 -2.59 -13.73
C TYR A 147 3.68 -1.12 -14.15
N ILE A 148 4.50 -0.86 -15.19
CA ILE A 148 4.86 0.51 -15.59
C ILE A 148 3.87 1.07 -16.62
N HIS A 149 3.43 0.24 -17.56
CA HIS A 149 2.60 0.64 -18.70
C HIS A 149 1.15 0.19 -18.57
N THR A 150 0.71 -0.18 -17.36
CA THR A 150 -0.66 -0.60 -17.13
C THR A 150 -1.65 0.54 -17.39
N PRO A 151 -2.77 0.28 -18.09
CA PRO A 151 -3.87 1.25 -18.19
C PRO A 151 -4.66 1.38 -16.88
N LEU A 152 -4.38 0.53 -15.90
CA LEU A 152 -4.96 0.58 -14.58
C LEU A 152 -4.13 1.47 -13.64
N ASN A 153 -4.48 1.51 -12.37
CA ASN A 153 -3.80 2.34 -11.39
C ASN A 153 -2.41 1.78 -11.03
N VAL A 154 -1.37 2.47 -11.49
CA VAL A 154 0.03 2.11 -11.21
C VAL A 154 0.31 2.04 -9.70
N ALA A 155 -0.31 2.91 -8.87
CA ALA A 155 -0.08 2.93 -7.41
C ALA A 155 -0.42 1.60 -6.71
N LEU A 156 -1.21 0.73 -7.35
CA LEU A 156 -1.57 -0.59 -6.79
C LEU A 156 -0.39 -1.58 -6.70
N TRP A 157 0.77 -1.27 -7.29
CA TRP A 157 1.95 -2.12 -7.19
C TRP A 157 2.42 -2.32 -5.75
N THR A 158 2.27 -1.31 -4.90
CA THR A 158 2.66 -1.38 -3.48
C THR A 158 1.88 -2.45 -2.72
N ILE A 159 0.59 -2.62 -3.05
CA ILE A 159 -0.25 -3.65 -2.45
C ILE A 159 0.18 -5.04 -2.91
N ALA A 160 0.60 -5.19 -4.17
CA ALA A 160 1.13 -6.46 -4.64
C ALA A 160 2.41 -6.87 -3.90
N VAL A 161 3.34 -5.93 -3.70
CA VAL A 161 4.56 -6.15 -2.89
C VAL A 161 4.18 -6.48 -1.44
N GLU A 162 3.23 -5.77 -0.85
CA GLU A 162 2.76 -6.03 0.52
C GLU A 162 2.15 -7.42 0.65
N MET A 163 1.40 -7.89 -0.34
CA MET A 163 0.82 -9.25 -0.36
C MET A 163 1.89 -10.34 -0.45
N GLN A 164 2.94 -10.13 -1.26
CA GLN A 164 4.09 -11.03 -1.31
C GLN A 164 4.82 -11.08 0.03
N TYR A 165 4.96 -9.92 0.68
CA TYR A 165 5.53 -9.83 2.02
C TYR A 165 4.70 -10.64 3.04
N TYR A 166 3.37 -10.52 2.98
CA TYR A 166 2.49 -11.30 3.86
C TYR A 166 2.58 -12.80 3.60
N ALA A 167 2.76 -13.22 2.36
CA ALA A 167 2.95 -14.63 2.04
C ALA A 167 4.17 -15.22 2.75
N LEU A 168 5.26 -14.48 2.84
CA LEU A 168 6.52 -14.92 3.46
C LEU A 168 6.56 -14.68 4.98
N PHE A 169 5.81 -13.71 5.48
CA PHE A 169 5.95 -13.20 6.84
C PHE A 169 5.84 -14.25 7.95
N PRO A 170 4.85 -15.18 7.96
CA PRO A 170 4.75 -16.19 9.02
C PRO A 170 5.94 -17.14 9.10
N TRP A 171 6.72 -17.26 8.02
CA TRP A 171 7.94 -18.07 7.99
C TRP A 171 9.14 -17.28 8.52
N LEU A 172 9.19 -15.99 8.22
CA LEU A 172 10.26 -15.09 8.69
C LEU A 172 10.13 -14.74 10.18
N ALA A 173 8.91 -14.76 10.73
CA ALA A 173 8.63 -14.37 12.11
C ALA A 173 8.73 -15.53 13.13
N ARG A 174 9.00 -16.76 12.69
CA ARG A 174 9.23 -17.95 13.54
C ARG A 174 10.66 -17.97 14.05
#